data_bc1e6d09b29eebc703d1921da33c64d9
#
_entry.id   bc1e6d09b29eebc703d1921da33c64d9
#
_cell.length_a   1.000
_cell.length_b   1.000
_cell.length_c   1.000
_cell.angle_alpha   90.00
_cell.angle_beta   90.00
_cell.angle_gamma   90.00
#
_symmetry.space_group_name_H-M   'P 1'
#
loop_
_entity.id
_entity.type
_entity.pdbx_description
1 polymer ?
#
loop_
_entity_poly.entity_id
_entity_poly.type
_entity_poly.pdbx_seq_one_letter_code
_entity_poly.pdbx_strand_id
1 'polypeptide(L)'
;EKAPDQEHFLGVKRTREIFSEVFANGKRQKWRLNHSPLYLDFLEGKVDFECTPWGIPCYTVFGWQRPCYLMSKEGYAKTYKELLEETDWSKYGRGKHESCENCMAHCGYEPTAVLRTTSSFKESIRAAIGN
;
A
#
# COMPACT_ATOMS: atom_id res chain seq x y z
N GLU A 1 -8.53 -18.41 -2.89
CA GLU A 1 -7.26 -18.99 -2.37
C GLU A 1 -6.36 -17.83 -1.97
N LYS A 2 -5.91 -17.83 -0.73
CA LYS A 2 -4.80 -16.95 -0.35
C LYS A 2 -3.56 -17.47 -1.07
N ALA A 3 -2.69 -16.57 -1.55
CA ALA A 3 -1.40 -17.02 -2.01
C ALA A 3 -0.74 -17.83 -0.87
N PRO A 4 -0.07 -18.96 -1.16
CA PRO A 4 0.46 -19.85 -0.12
C PRO A 4 1.38 -19.17 0.90
N ASP A 5 2.03 -18.09 0.50
CA ASP A 5 2.95 -17.30 1.29
C ASP A 5 2.27 -16.19 2.13
N GLN A 6 0.96 -15.97 1.96
CA GLN A 6 0.23 -14.98 2.77
C GLN A 6 0.14 -15.35 4.26
N GLU A 7 0.39 -16.60 4.60
CA GLU A 7 0.49 -17.01 6.00
C GLU A 7 1.66 -16.34 6.73
N HIS A 8 2.67 -15.91 5.99
CA HIS A 8 3.85 -15.26 6.52
C HIS A 8 3.76 -13.72 6.47
N PHE A 9 2.68 -13.16 5.93
CA PHE A 9 2.50 -11.72 5.89
C PHE A 9 2.24 -11.18 7.30
N LEU A 10 3.01 -10.17 7.66
CA LEU A 10 2.78 -9.43 8.88
C LEU A 10 1.45 -8.66 8.77
N GLY A 11 0.55 -8.87 9.74
CA GLY A 11 -0.66 -8.07 9.85
C GLY A 11 -0.35 -6.64 10.31
N VAL A 12 -1.33 -5.76 10.22
CA VAL A 12 -1.22 -4.33 10.56
C VAL A 12 -0.55 -4.10 11.90
N LYS A 13 -1.02 -4.75 12.96
CA LYS A 13 -0.49 -4.58 14.31
C LYS A 13 0.99 -4.92 14.38
N ARG A 14 1.37 -6.10 13.90
CA ARG A 14 2.74 -6.57 13.98
C ARG A 14 3.71 -5.75 13.11
N THR A 15 3.27 -5.31 11.94
CA THR A 15 4.05 -4.40 11.10
C THR A 15 4.35 -3.10 11.84
N ARG A 16 3.34 -2.48 12.44
CA ARG A 16 3.50 -1.22 13.18
C ARG A 16 4.43 -1.36 14.39
N GLU A 17 4.30 -2.44 15.15
CA GLU A 17 5.20 -2.75 16.26
C GLU A 17 6.66 -2.82 15.82
N ILE A 18 6.94 -3.63 14.79
CA ILE A 18 8.31 -3.83 14.29
C ILE A 18 8.89 -2.51 13.78
N PHE A 19 8.16 -1.75 12.94
CA PHE A 19 8.68 -0.50 12.40
C PHE A 19 8.84 0.57 13.48
N SER A 20 7.97 0.61 14.48
CA SER A 20 8.12 1.49 15.63
C SER A 20 9.40 1.18 16.42
N GLU A 21 9.66 -0.10 16.71
CA GLU A 21 10.91 -0.52 17.39
C GLU A 21 12.16 -0.18 16.56
N VAL A 22 12.12 -0.49 15.25
CA VAL A 22 13.23 -0.23 14.34
C VAL A 22 13.59 1.25 14.30
N PHE A 23 12.59 2.14 14.26
CA PHE A 23 12.83 3.58 14.18
C PHE A 23 13.06 4.25 15.53
N ALA A 24 12.55 3.72 16.64
CA ALA A 24 12.79 4.23 17.99
C ALA A 24 14.28 4.25 18.37
N ASN A 25 15.08 3.35 17.82
CA ASN A 25 16.51 3.27 18.06
C ASN A 25 17.34 4.39 17.40
N GLY A 26 16.71 5.44 16.88
CA GLY A 26 17.38 6.62 16.30
C GLY A 26 18.19 6.36 15.02
N LYS A 27 18.16 5.12 14.52
CA LYS A 27 18.90 4.72 13.31
C LYS A 27 18.24 5.20 12.02
N ARG A 28 16.96 5.59 12.07
CA ARG A 28 16.18 6.08 10.93
C ARG A 28 16.89 7.22 10.19
N GLN A 29 17.44 8.17 10.92
CA GLN A 29 18.12 9.34 10.32
C GLN A 29 19.41 9.01 9.57
N LYS A 30 20.03 7.86 9.84
CA LYS A 30 21.26 7.38 9.20
C LYS A 30 21.00 6.46 8.01
N TRP A 31 19.77 6.02 7.85
CA TRP A 31 19.44 5.10 6.77
C TRP A 31 19.00 5.85 5.52
N ARG A 32 19.52 5.40 4.39
CA ARG A 32 19.03 5.82 3.08
C ARG A 32 17.90 4.89 2.68
N LEU A 33 16.67 5.28 3.02
CA LEU A 33 15.48 4.52 2.67
C LEU A 33 14.90 5.04 1.36
N ASN A 34 14.46 4.12 0.53
CA ASN A 34 13.91 4.44 -0.80
C ASN A 34 12.46 4.94 -0.75
N HIS A 35 11.78 4.76 0.36
CA HIS A 35 10.40 5.17 0.55
C HIS A 35 10.29 6.61 1.07
N SER A 36 9.16 7.26 0.73
CA SER A 36 8.89 8.60 1.25
C SER A 36 8.77 8.60 2.78
N PRO A 37 9.11 9.71 3.46
CA PRO A 37 8.93 9.85 4.89
C PRO A 37 7.50 9.54 5.35
N LEU A 38 6.53 9.94 4.54
CA LEU A 38 5.11 9.75 4.84
C LEU A 38 4.70 8.25 4.78
N TYR A 39 5.29 7.48 3.86
CA TYR A 39 5.07 6.03 3.82
C TYR A 39 5.71 5.33 5.03
N LEU A 40 6.88 5.79 5.47
CA LEU A 40 7.52 5.28 6.68
C LEU A 40 6.69 5.56 7.94
N ASP A 41 6.09 6.75 8.03
CA ASP A 41 5.15 7.10 9.11
C ASP A 41 3.91 6.19 9.11
N PHE A 42 3.44 5.78 7.92
CA PHE A 42 2.34 4.81 7.80
C PHE A 42 2.76 3.42 8.34
N LEU A 43 3.97 2.96 8.03
CA LEU A 43 4.48 1.68 8.52
C LEU A 43 4.64 1.68 10.04
N GLU A 44 5.02 2.82 10.65
CA GLU A 44 5.07 2.99 12.10
C GLU A 44 3.69 3.15 12.77
N GLY A 45 2.64 3.42 11.99
CA GLY A 45 1.31 3.70 12.51
C GLY A 45 1.09 5.14 12.99
N LYS A 46 1.97 6.10 12.63
CA LYS A 46 1.82 7.53 12.93
C LYS A 46 0.74 8.19 12.06
N VAL A 47 0.52 7.64 10.89
CA VAL A 47 -0.55 8.04 9.96
C VAL A 47 -1.28 6.82 9.44
N ASP A 48 -2.53 7.00 9.02
CA ASP A 48 -3.29 5.95 8.36
C ASP A 48 -3.66 6.34 6.94
N PHE A 49 -3.73 5.35 6.05
CA PHE A 49 -4.02 5.52 4.64
C PHE A 49 -5.16 4.64 4.19
N GLU A 50 -5.91 5.12 3.22
CA GLU A 50 -6.75 4.27 2.39
C GLU A 50 -5.92 3.60 1.31
N CYS A 51 -6.28 2.37 0.98
CA CYS A 51 -5.65 1.63 -0.11
C CYS A 51 -6.07 2.23 -1.46
N THR A 52 -5.11 2.43 -2.37
CA THR A 52 -5.34 2.84 -3.76
C THR A 52 -4.83 1.77 -4.72
N PRO A 53 -5.52 0.62 -4.83
CA PRO A 53 -5.02 -0.53 -5.60
C PRO A 53 -4.85 -0.24 -7.09
N TRP A 54 -5.59 0.72 -7.65
CA TRP A 54 -5.44 1.20 -9.03
C TRP A 54 -4.12 1.94 -9.31
N GLY A 55 -3.38 2.32 -8.26
CA GLY A 55 -2.09 3.03 -8.40
C GLY A 55 -0.96 2.13 -8.90
N ILE A 56 -1.05 0.81 -8.66
CA ILE A 56 -0.11 -0.19 -9.16
C ILE A 56 -0.91 -1.36 -9.75
N PRO A 57 -1.47 -1.19 -10.96
CA PRO A 57 -2.25 -2.24 -11.61
C PRO A 57 -1.36 -3.42 -12.01
N CYS A 58 -1.91 -4.63 -11.91
CA CYS A 58 -1.21 -5.86 -12.23
C CYS A 58 -1.76 -6.50 -13.52
N TYR A 59 -0.87 -6.78 -14.47
CA TYR A 59 -1.18 -7.52 -15.68
C TYR A 59 -0.60 -8.93 -15.64
N THR A 60 -1.42 -9.92 -15.92
CA THR A 60 -1.04 -11.34 -15.94
C THR A 60 -1.35 -11.96 -17.30
N VAL A 61 -1.04 -13.23 -17.48
CA VAL A 61 -1.41 -13.99 -18.69
C VAL A 61 -2.93 -14.11 -18.90
N PHE A 62 -3.73 -13.82 -17.88
CA PHE A 62 -5.20 -13.82 -17.93
C PHE A 62 -5.79 -12.43 -18.16
N GLY A 63 -4.97 -11.38 -18.12
CA GLY A 63 -5.40 -9.99 -18.27
C GLY A 63 -5.08 -9.13 -17.03
N TRP A 64 -5.75 -7.98 -16.92
CA TRP A 64 -5.62 -7.05 -15.80
C TRP A 64 -6.35 -7.58 -14.57
N GLN A 65 -5.62 -7.90 -13.52
CA GLN A 65 -6.16 -8.51 -12.31
C GLN A 65 -6.94 -7.49 -11.47
N ARG A 66 -8.13 -7.88 -11.02
CA ARG A 66 -9.00 -7.07 -10.13
C ARG A 66 -8.88 -7.53 -8.69
N PRO A 67 -8.98 -6.61 -7.72
CA PRO A 67 -8.63 -5.18 -7.79
C PRO A 67 -7.13 -4.99 -7.70
N CYS A 68 -6.39 -6.00 -7.23
CA CYS A 68 -4.96 -6.01 -7.02
C CYS A 68 -4.40 -7.44 -7.15
N TYR A 69 -3.08 -7.58 -7.18
CA TYR A 69 -2.43 -8.89 -7.41
C TYR A 69 -2.64 -9.92 -6.27
N LEU A 70 -3.07 -9.47 -5.09
CA LEU A 70 -3.35 -10.38 -3.96
C LEU A 70 -4.74 -11.01 -4.01
N MET A 71 -5.63 -10.54 -4.88
CA MET A 71 -7.04 -10.94 -4.91
C MET A 71 -7.42 -11.57 -6.26
N SER A 72 -6.80 -12.72 -6.58
CA SER A 72 -7.00 -13.40 -7.87
C SER A 72 -8.43 -13.92 -8.12
N LYS A 73 -9.25 -14.05 -7.07
CA LYS A 73 -10.64 -14.52 -7.19
C LYS A 73 -11.62 -13.48 -7.74
N GLU A 74 -11.25 -12.20 -7.72
CA GLU A 74 -12.10 -11.09 -8.18
C GLU A 74 -12.11 -10.94 -9.71
N GLY A 75 -11.36 -11.79 -10.41
CA GLY A 75 -11.36 -11.88 -11.87
C GLY A 75 -10.40 -10.91 -12.54
N TYR A 76 -10.56 -10.81 -13.87
CA TYR A 76 -9.64 -10.08 -14.75
C TYR A 76 -10.41 -9.21 -15.72
N ALA A 77 -9.87 -8.05 -16.02
CA ALA A 77 -10.32 -7.21 -17.12
C ALA A 77 -9.46 -7.46 -18.37
N LYS A 78 -10.05 -7.37 -19.56
CA LYS A 78 -9.35 -7.56 -20.83
C LYS A 78 -8.49 -6.36 -21.20
N THR A 79 -8.96 -5.18 -20.87
CA THR A 79 -8.27 -3.92 -21.15
C THR A 79 -8.04 -3.12 -19.87
N TYR A 80 -7.06 -2.23 -19.90
CA TYR A 80 -6.80 -1.31 -18.80
C TYR A 80 -7.99 -0.36 -18.55
N LYS A 81 -8.66 0.05 -19.60
CA LYS A 81 -9.87 0.88 -19.52
C LYS A 81 -10.98 0.15 -18.76
N GLU A 82 -11.24 -1.10 -19.10
CA GLU A 82 -12.21 -1.96 -18.42
C GLU A 82 -11.85 -2.14 -16.92
N LEU A 83 -10.56 -2.33 -16.62
CA LEU A 83 -10.10 -2.40 -15.24
C LEU A 83 -10.49 -1.15 -14.45
N LEU A 84 -10.25 0.04 -15.00
CA LEU A 84 -10.51 1.30 -14.31
C LEU A 84 -11.99 1.64 -14.19
N GLU A 85 -12.76 1.44 -15.25
CA GLU A 85 -14.16 1.89 -15.35
C GLU A 85 -15.17 0.88 -14.77
N GLU A 86 -14.88 -0.43 -14.84
CA GLU A 86 -15.82 -1.46 -14.42
C GLU A 86 -15.51 -2.07 -13.05
N THR A 87 -14.36 -1.78 -12.48
CA THR A 87 -14.05 -2.24 -11.13
C THR A 87 -14.69 -1.31 -10.10
N ASP A 88 -15.55 -1.85 -9.25
CA ASP A 88 -16.12 -1.09 -8.14
C ASP A 88 -15.07 -0.96 -7.00
N TRP A 89 -14.22 0.05 -7.15
CA TRP A 89 -13.13 0.32 -6.22
C TRP A 89 -13.60 0.61 -4.79
N SER A 90 -14.83 1.04 -4.60
CA SER A 90 -15.40 1.36 -3.29
C SER A 90 -15.54 0.15 -2.38
N LYS A 91 -15.57 -1.06 -2.94
CA LYS A 91 -15.69 -2.32 -2.21
C LYS A 91 -14.38 -2.79 -1.58
N TYR A 92 -13.25 -2.18 -1.93
CA TYR A 92 -11.94 -2.68 -1.52
C TYR A 92 -11.22 -1.73 -0.58
N GLY A 93 -10.43 -2.30 0.30
CA GLY A 93 -9.71 -1.60 1.34
C GLY A 93 -10.08 -2.09 2.75
N ARG A 94 -9.34 -1.61 3.72
CA ARG A 94 -9.58 -1.94 5.14
C ARG A 94 -10.94 -1.39 5.57
N GLY A 95 -11.71 -2.17 6.32
CA GLY A 95 -13.08 -1.85 6.70
C GLY A 95 -14.13 -2.05 5.59
N LYS A 96 -13.73 -2.49 4.39
CA LYS A 96 -14.62 -2.66 3.24
C LYS A 96 -14.64 -4.10 2.72
N HIS A 97 -13.52 -4.81 2.82
CA HIS A 97 -13.39 -6.18 2.36
C HIS A 97 -12.56 -7.01 3.34
N GLU A 98 -13.03 -8.20 3.70
CA GLU A 98 -12.38 -9.06 4.71
C GLU A 98 -10.92 -9.38 4.41
N SER A 99 -10.59 -9.65 3.13
CA SER A 99 -9.21 -9.94 2.71
C SER A 99 -8.29 -8.72 2.80
N CYS A 100 -8.84 -7.52 2.99
CA CYS A 100 -8.06 -6.28 3.09
C CYS A 100 -7.77 -5.87 4.55
N GLU A 101 -8.42 -6.47 5.55
CA GLU A 101 -8.36 -6.04 6.95
C GLU A 101 -6.94 -5.99 7.52
N ASN A 102 -6.14 -6.99 7.22
CA ASN A 102 -4.77 -7.10 7.70
C ASN A 102 -3.72 -6.76 6.63
N CYS A 103 -4.15 -6.22 5.50
CA CYS A 103 -3.23 -5.91 4.41
C CYS A 103 -2.40 -4.66 4.73
N MET A 104 -1.08 -4.79 4.59
CA MET A 104 -0.08 -3.71 4.65
C MET A 104 0.80 -3.69 3.39
N ALA A 105 0.30 -4.30 2.30
CA ALA A 105 1.06 -4.39 1.05
C ALA A 105 1.33 -3.00 0.45
N HIS A 106 2.58 -2.75 0.10
CA HIS A 106 3.04 -1.46 -0.44
C HIS A 106 2.27 -1.03 -1.68
N CYS A 107 1.85 -1.98 -2.53
CA CYS A 107 1.17 -1.71 -3.80
C CYS A 107 -0.11 -0.86 -3.67
N GLY A 108 -0.77 -0.88 -2.51
CA GLY A 108 -1.96 -0.07 -2.29
C GLY A 108 -1.71 1.19 -1.46
N TYR A 109 -0.70 1.20 -0.61
CA TYR A 109 -0.47 2.29 0.34
C TYR A 109 0.65 3.24 -0.07
N GLU A 110 1.65 2.76 -0.79
CA GLU A 110 2.71 3.61 -1.33
C GLU A 110 2.18 4.62 -2.36
N PRO A 111 1.30 4.26 -3.32
CA PRO A 111 0.68 5.25 -4.19
C PRO A 111 -0.10 6.32 -3.43
N THR A 112 -0.81 5.95 -2.36
CA THR A 112 -1.49 6.93 -1.49
C THR A 112 -0.48 7.88 -0.85
N ALA A 113 0.64 7.37 -0.34
CA ALA A 113 1.69 8.20 0.24
C ALA A 113 2.30 9.16 -0.78
N VAL A 114 2.54 8.69 -2.01
CA VAL A 114 3.03 9.53 -3.12
C VAL A 114 2.03 10.64 -3.44
N LEU A 115 0.75 10.32 -3.63
CA LEU A 115 -0.28 11.30 -3.90
C LEU A 115 -0.39 12.35 -2.80
N ARG A 116 -0.36 11.94 -1.52
CA ARG A 116 -0.39 12.87 -0.39
C ARG A 116 0.88 13.72 -0.30
N THR A 117 2.04 13.14 -0.58
CA THR A 117 3.31 13.89 -0.60
C THR A 117 3.27 14.98 -1.65
N THR A 118 2.82 14.66 -2.87
CA THR A 118 2.80 15.62 -3.99
C THR A 118 1.68 16.67 -3.87
N SER A 119 0.59 16.36 -3.17
CA SER A 119 -0.52 17.29 -2.94
C SER A 119 -0.32 18.22 -1.73
N SER A 120 0.71 17.99 -0.92
CA SER A 120 1.02 18.77 0.28
C SER A 120 2.38 19.42 0.18
N PHE A 121 2.43 20.76 0.21
CA PHE A 121 3.68 21.53 0.19
C PHE A 121 4.63 21.12 1.34
N LYS A 122 4.08 20.94 2.54
CA LYS A 122 4.84 20.50 3.73
C LYS A 122 5.50 19.14 3.49
N GLU A 123 4.73 18.16 2.99
CA GLU A 123 5.23 16.80 2.77
C GLU A 123 6.20 16.75 1.57
N SER A 124 6.00 17.58 0.57
CA SER A 124 6.94 17.73 -0.55
C SER A 124 8.31 18.25 -0.07
N ILE A 125 8.34 19.27 0.78
CA ILE A 125 9.58 19.78 1.38
C ILE A 125 10.24 18.69 2.24
N ARG A 126 9.47 18.03 3.10
CA ARG A 126 9.97 16.95 3.95
C ARG A 126 10.59 15.82 3.12
N ALA A 127 9.98 15.45 2.01
CA ALA A 127 10.50 14.43 1.10
C ALA A 127 11.81 14.89 0.40
N ALA A 128 11.91 16.16 0.02
CA ALA A 128 13.08 16.72 -0.63
C ALA A 128 14.31 16.85 0.28
N ILE A 129 14.09 17.18 1.57
CA ILE A 129 15.17 17.31 2.56
C ILE A 129 15.66 15.92 3.04
N GLY A 130 14.83 14.92 2.89
CA GLY A 130 15.09 13.56 3.42
C GLY A 130 14.70 13.40 4.89
N ASN A 131 14.79 12.16 5.34
CA ASN A 131 14.55 11.82 6.75
C ASN A 131 15.79 11.99 7.60
#